data_b8ad5e2db560df63bbd17e5fc6d1b9a9
#
_entry.id   b8ad5e2db560df63bbd17e5fc6d1b9a9
#
_cell.length_a   1.000
_cell.length_b   1.000
_cell.length_c   1.000
_cell.angle_alpha   90.00
_cell.angle_beta   90.00
_cell.angle_gamma   90.00
#
_symmetry.space_group_name_H-M   'P 1'
#
loop_
_entity.id
_entity.type
_entity.pdbx_description
1 polymer ?
#
loop_
_entity_poly.entity_id
_entity_poly.type
_entity_poly.pdbx_seq_one_letter_code
_entity_poly.pdbx_strand_id
1 'polypeptide(L)'
;MVKLDRRLEQIKKMFVDRKKYFVINRGRQYGKTTTLRELKKYLLEEYIVVSLDFQELGSAEFVDESTFARAFADIFVRTLERNTASSMKEMSESLTKLRGNDDDGLKELFVRLSHLCADSPRPIVLMIDEVDSASNNQVFIEFLALLRKYYLNRDETPIFHSVILAGVYDIKNLKLKLRPESEHQYNSPWNIAAKFKIDMSFSTDQIAEMLEEYESDYHTGMDIDGMAEEIYQYTSGYPVLVSSICKYMDEDLPEENGFEQSSKVWSKKGIKRAVKMLLSENIPLFDSMVKQLDLYREMREMMEQILYQGRKISFSPAEKSINLGLMFGFLKEENGHVAVANRIFEMYLMDLFIAEESIRSDMYLCGQVVRNQYIEGGRLNMKLVFEKFVQHFTEIYGSSTEKFIETNGRRFFLLYLKPIINGTGNYYIEAQTRDARRTDVIVDYLGEQFIIELKIWHGNEYNERGEKQLAEYLDYYHMNKGYLLSFNFNQKKEIGVKEIFIGNKTIVEAVV
;
A
#
# COMPACT_ATOMS: atom_id res chain seq x y z
N MET A 1 15.69 14.66 1.57
CA MET A 1 15.23 13.29 2.02
C MET A 1 14.35 13.49 3.25
N VAL A 2 13.26 12.69 3.43
CA VAL A 2 12.39 12.83 4.61
C VAL A 2 13.17 12.59 5.90
N LYS A 3 13.05 13.52 6.84
CA LYS A 3 13.69 13.42 8.17
C LYS A 3 12.95 12.42 9.04
N LEU A 4 13.68 11.48 9.64
CA LEU A 4 13.10 10.39 10.44
C LEU A 4 13.28 10.59 11.95
N ASP A 5 13.85 11.70 12.40
CA ASP A 5 14.28 11.93 13.79
C ASP A 5 13.20 11.62 14.81
N ARG A 6 11.97 12.13 14.63
CA ARG A 6 10.84 11.86 15.52
C ARG A 6 10.51 10.35 15.60
N ARG A 7 10.54 9.66 14.46
CA ARG A 7 10.28 8.22 14.37
C ARG A 7 11.37 7.43 15.10
N LEU A 8 12.63 7.76 14.87
CA LEU A 8 13.77 7.12 15.51
C LEU A 8 13.75 7.30 17.02
N GLU A 9 13.46 8.51 17.49
CA GLU A 9 13.27 8.81 18.90
C GLU A 9 12.13 8.01 19.53
N GLN A 10 10.98 7.91 18.85
CA GLN A 10 9.86 7.11 19.31
C GLN A 10 10.20 5.63 19.40
N ILE A 11 10.89 5.07 18.37
CA ILE A 11 11.34 3.66 18.39
C ILE A 11 12.28 3.43 19.57
N LYS A 12 13.27 4.31 19.76
CA LYS A 12 14.19 4.22 20.89
C LYS A 12 13.44 4.23 22.21
N LYS A 13 12.68 5.28 22.53
CA LYS A 13 11.98 5.47 23.82
C LYS A 13 10.92 4.42 24.11
N MET A 14 10.17 3.97 23.10
CA MET A 14 9.03 3.06 23.34
C MET A 14 9.45 1.59 23.36
N PHE A 15 10.54 1.24 22.72
CA PHE A 15 10.93 -0.15 22.52
C PHE A 15 12.36 -0.43 23.01
N VAL A 16 13.38 0.24 22.46
CA VAL A 16 14.79 -0.08 22.75
C VAL A 16 15.12 0.19 24.20
N ASP A 17 14.90 1.41 24.71
CA ASP A 17 15.19 1.78 26.11
C ASP A 17 14.41 0.93 27.13
N ARG A 18 13.28 0.37 26.69
CA ARG A 18 12.43 -0.51 27.51
C ARG A 18 12.78 -2.00 27.37
N LYS A 19 13.90 -2.33 26.76
CA LYS A 19 14.39 -3.69 26.58
C LYS A 19 13.37 -4.61 25.89
N LYS A 20 12.57 -4.09 24.93
CA LYS A 20 11.55 -4.88 24.26
C LYS A 20 12.10 -5.54 23.02
N TYR A 21 11.63 -6.76 22.75
CA TYR A 21 11.75 -7.41 21.47
C TYR A 21 10.52 -7.07 20.63
N PHE A 22 10.69 -6.69 19.38
CA PHE A 22 9.58 -6.28 18.52
C PHE A 22 9.83 -6.55 17.05
N VAL A 23 8.76 -6.48 16.26
CA VAL A 23 8.79 -6.72 14.81
C VAL A 23 8.28 -5.49 14.09
N ILE A 24 9.05 -4.99 13.13
CA ILE A 24 8.63 -4.01 12.15
C ILE A 24 8.04 -4.77 10.96
N ASN A 25 6.75 -5.11 11.05
CA ASN A 25 6.02 -5.78 9.98
C ASN A 25 5.25 -4.75 9.16
N ARG A 26 5.74 -4.45 7.97
CA ARG A 26 5.12 -3.53 7.03
C ARG A 26 5.24 -4.10 5.62
N GLY A 27 4.35 -3.68 4.74
CA GLY A 27 4.37 -4.05 3.33
C GLY A 27 5.73 -3.82 2.66
N ARG A 28 5.89 -4.33 1.45
CA ARG A 28 7.11 -4.10 0.67
C ARG A 28 7.31 -2.61 0.41
N GLN A 29 8.58 -2.18 0.34
CA GLN A 29 8.98 -0.81 0.03
C GLN A 29 8.35 0.26 0.96
N TYR A 30 8.04 -0.13 2.19
CA TYR A 30 7.51 0.75 3.24
C TYR A 30 8.60 1.42 4.10
N GLY A 31 9.85 1.40 3.64
CA GLY A 31 10.97 2.05 4.31
C GLY A 31 11.54 1.30 5.52
N LYS A 32 11.32 -0.03 5.64
CA LYS A 32 11.85 -0.84 6.75
C LYS A 32 13.37 -0.78 6.84
N THR A 33 14.06 -1.17 5.78
CA THR A 33 15.54 -1.18 5.69
C THR A 33 16.12 0.22 5.92
N THR A 34 15.50 1.26 5.34
CA THR A 34 15.92 2.66 5.57
C THR A 34 15.79 3.04 7.04
N THR A 35 14.66 2.69 7.67
CA THR A 35 14.43 2.96 9.10
C THR A 35 15.45 2.21 9.97
N LEU A 36 15.74 0.94 9.67
CA LEU A 36 16.76 0.17 10.42
C LEU A 36 18.15 0.79 10.26
N ARG A 37 18.51 1.22 9.05
CA ARG A 37 19.80 1.85 8.78
C ARG A 37 19.98 3.16 9.55
N GLU A 38 18.98 4.03 9.54
CA GLU A 38 19.04 5.28 10.28
C GLU A 38 18.93 5.05 11.80
N LEU A 39 18.10 4.09 12.25
CA LEU A 39 18.02 3.70 13.65
C LEU A 39 19.36 3.15 14.17
N LYS A 40 20.07 2.36 13.36
CA LYS A 40 21.42 1.90 13.70
C LYS A 40 22.32 3.09 14.01
N LYS A 41 22.41 4.10 13.13
CA LYS A 41 23.22 5.31 13.36
C LYS A 41 22.81 6.04 14.62
N TYR A 42 21.50 6.20 14.82
CA TYR A 42 20.92 6.90 15.97
C TYR A 42 21.23 6.24 17.32
N LEU A 43 21.39 4.91 17.34
CA LEU A 43 21.64 4.12 18.57
C LEU A 43 23.12 3.93 18.90
N LEU A 44 24.07 4.22 17.99
CA LEU A 44 25.50 3.91 18.15
C LEU A 44 26.17 4.59 19.35
N GLU A 45 25.66 5.72 19.81
CA GLU A 45 26.23 6.44 20.96
C GLU A 45 26.04 5.66 22.27
N GLU A 46 24.89 5.04 22.46
CA GLU A 46 24.53 4.38 23.72
C GLU A 46 24.61 2.85 23.65
N TYR A 47 24.47 2.27 22.47
CA TYR A 47 24.36 0.84 22.25
C TYR A 47 25.43 0.30 21.29
N ILE A 48 25.76 -0.98 21.43
CA ILE A 48 26.42 -1.72 20.37
C ILE A 48 25.31 -2.30 19.48
N VAL A 49 25.29 -1.92 18.20
CA VAL A 49 24.24 -2.34 17.27
C VAL A 49 24.80 -3.35 16.27
N VAL A 50 24.24 -4.56 16.30
CA VAL A 50 24.51 -5.62 15.30
C VAL A 50 23.31 -5.70 14.36
N SER A 51 23.52 -5.27 13.12
CA SER A 51 22.47 -5.24 12.09
C SER A 51 22.81 -6.27 11.01
N LEU A 52 22.00 -7.31 10.91
CA LEU A 52 22.15 -8.43 9.99
C LEU A 52 21.09 -8.36 8.90
N ASP A 53 21.44 -8.82 7.70
CA ASP A 53 20.51 -9.04 6.61
C ASP A 53 20.43 -10.54 6.32
N PHE A 54 19.25 -11.13 6.50
CA PHE A 54 19.07 -12.56 6.29
C PHE A 54 18.96 -12.96 4.82
N GLN A 55 19.01 -12.02 3.88
CA GLN A 55 19.25 -12.33 2.47
C GLN A 55 20.68 -12.84 2.21
N GLU A 56 21.63 -12.55 3.11
CA GLU A 56 22.99 -13.11 3.04
C GLU A 56 23.03 -14.62 3.32
N LEU A 57 21.97 -15.19 3.92
CA LEU A 57 21.85 -16.60 4.21
C LEU A 57 21.01 -17.31 3.16
N GLY A 58 21.59 -18.26 2.44
CA GLY A 58 20.88 -19.09 1.48
C GLY A 58 20.21 -20.31 2.14
N SER A 59 19.56 -21.13 1.33
CA SER A 59 18.89 -22.34 1.83
C SER A 59 19.84 -23.36 2.44
N ALA A 60 21.11 -23.36 2.04
CA ALA A 60 22.13 -24.26 2.57
C ALA A 60 22.43 -23.99 4.05
N GLU A 61 22.36 -22.74 4.48
CA GLU A 61 22.63 -22.35 5.87
C GLU A 61 21.47 -22.70 6.83
N PHE A 62 20.31 -23.11 6.31
CA PHE A 62 19.14 -23.50 7.10
C PHE A 62 18.88 -25.03 7.12
N VAL A 63 19.83 -25.85 6.66
CA VAL A 63 19.66 -27.32 6.57
C VAL A 63 19.55 -27.96 7.96
N ASP A 64 20.41 -27.55 8.90
CA ASP A 64 20.45 -28.04 10.29
C ASP A 64 20.90 -26.94 11.27
N GLU A 65 20.79 -27.24 12.58
CA GLU A 65 21.11 -26.29 13.64
C GLU A 65 22.59 -25.88 13.65
N SER A 66 23.52 -26.80 13.38
CA SER A 66 24.97 -26.53 13.44
C SER A 66 25.40 -25.64 12.27
N THR A 67 24.91 -25.92 11.08
CA THR A 67 25.17 -25.09 9.89
C THR A 67 24.64 -23.67 10.05
N PHE A 68 23.41 -23.54 10.55
CA PHE A 68 22.85 -22.23 10.83
C PHE A 68 23.58 -21.49 11.95
N ALA A 69 23.91 -22.17 13.07
CA ALA A 69 24.61 -21.58 14.20
C ALA A 69 25.96 -20.99 13.78
N ARG A 70 26.71 -21.71 12.96
CA ARG A 70 27.99 -21.26 12.40
C ARG A 70 27.81 -20.07 11.47
N ALA A 71 26.88 -20.16 10.51
CA ALA A 71 26.59 -19.07 9.56
C ALA A 71 26.16 -17.80 10.29
N PHE A 72 25.27 -17.93 11.29
CA PHE A 72 24.83 -16.80 12.12
C PHE A 72 26.01 -16.20 12.91
N ALA A 73 26.83 -17.01 13.54
CA ALA A 73 28.01 -16.54 14.27
C ALA A 73 28.98 -15.79 13.35
N ASP A 74 29.22 -16.29 12.15
CA ASP A 74 30.12 -15.66 11.17
C ASP A 74 29.60 -14.29 10.70
N ILE A 75 28.33 -14.15 10.33
CA ILE A 75 27.78 -12.84 9.93
C ILE A 75 27.72 -11.88 11.11
N PHE A 76 27.44 -12.39 12.30
CA PHE A 76 27.38 -11.60 13.53
C PHE A 76 28.78 -11.03 13.86
N VAL A 77 29.81 -11.87 13.90
CA VAL A 77 31.19 -11.44 14.17
C VAL A 77 31.69 -10.45 13.12
N ARG A 78 31.53 -10.78 11.83
CA ARG A 78 31.90 -9.86 10.73
C ARG A 78 31.25 -8.49 10.85
N THR A 79 29.96 -8.48 11.22
CA THR A 79 29.20 -7.22 11.36
C THR A 79 29.68 -6.41 12.55
N LEU A 80 29.98 -7.07 13.66
CA LEU A 80 30.49 -6.41 14.86
C LEU A 80 31.89 -5.85 14.62
N GLU A 81 32.79 -6.61 13.99
CA GLU A 81 34.15 -6.19 13.61
C GLU A 81 34.17 -4.93 12.77
N ARG A 82 33.25 -4.78 11.84
CA ARG A 82 33.11 -3.58 10.99
C ARG A 82 32.64 -2.32 11.75
N ASN A 83 31.87 -2.50 12.83
CA ASN A 83 31.17 -1.39 13.48
C ASN A 83 31.89 -0.84 14.73
N THR A 84 32.86 -1.58 15.34
CA THR A 84 33.33 -1.30 16.71
C THR A 84 34.84 -1.39 16.88
N ALA A 85 35.63 -0.86 15.96
CA ALA A 85 37.09 -0.97 15.98
C ALA A 85 37.79 -0.54 17.31
N SER A 86 37.19 0.38 18.09
CA SER A 86 37.74 0.86 19.36
C SER A 86 37.30 0.06 20.59
N SER A 87 36.11 -0.55 20.58
CA SER A 87 35.56 -1.34 21.70
C SER A 87 35.92 -2.83 21.64
N MET A 88 36.60 -3.27 20.59
CA MET A 88 36.90 -4.66 20.27
C MET A 88 37.90 -5.33 21.19
N LYS A 89 38.81 -4.58 21.84
CA LYS A 89 39.85 -5.19 22.67
C LYS A 89 39.26 -5.90 23.89
N GLU A 90 38.22 -5.37 24.48
CA GLU A 90 37.56 -5.92 25.67
C GLU A 90 36.71 -7.17 25.34
N MET A 91 36.19 -7.28 24.13
CA MET A 91 35.33 -8.38 23.66
C MET A 91 36.05 -9.40 22.78
N SER A 92 37.36 -9.23 22.51
CA SER A 92 38.11 -10.02 21.53
C SER A 92 38.07 -11.53 21.81
N GLU A 93 38.19 -11.91 23.06
CA GLU A 93 38.19 -13.32 23.46
C GLU A 93 36.79 -13.94 23.28
N SER A 94 35.74 -13.26 23.72
CA SER A 94 34.35 -13.72 23.59
C SER A 94 33.91 -13.79 22.14
N LEU A 95 34.39 -12.89 21.29
CA LEU A 95 34.14 -12.90 19.84
C LEU A 95 34.83 -14.09 19.15
N THR A 96 36.08 -14.38 19.52
CA THR A 96 36.78 -15.53 18.95
C THR A 96 36.06 -16.83 19.34
N LYS A 97 35.58 -16.93 20.57
CA LYS A 97 34.81 -18.08 21.07
C LYS A 97 33.42 -18.20 20.42
N LEU A 98 32.86 -17.12 19.90
CA LEU A 98 31.48 -17.12 19.34
C LEU A 98 31.35 -18.05 18.13
N ARG A 99 32.37 -18.20 17.30
CA ARG A 99 32.36 -19.11 16.14
C ARG A 99 32.20 -20.58 16.54
N GLY A 100 32.73 -21.00 17.74
CA GLY A 100 32.54 -22.33 18.27
C GLY A 100 33.21 -23.43 17.45
N ASN A 101 32.72 -24.67 17.65
CA ASN A 101 33.11 -25.84 16.87
C ASN A 101 32.11 -26.17 15.78
N ASP A 102 32.50 -26.96 14.79
CA ASP A 102 31.66 -27.31 13.64
C ASP A 102 30.38 -28.07 14.01
N ASP A 103 30.37 -28.81 15.11
CA ASP A 103 29.23 -29.61 15.59
C ASP A 103 28.32 -28.86 16.60
N ASP A 104 28.64 -27.61 16.94
CA ASP A 104 27.89 -26.85 17.93
C ASP A 104 26.53 -26.42 17.36
N GLY A 105 25.45 -26.74 18.08
CA GLY A 105 24.09 -26.37 17.71
C GLY A 105 23.65 -24.98 18.21
N LEU A 106 22.36 -24.71 18.10
CA LEU A 106 21.77 -23.46 18.55
C LEU A 106 21.92 -23.20 20.05
N LYS A 107 21.90 -24.27 20.88
CA LYS A 107 22.03 -24.12 22.35
C LYS A 107 23.40 -23.57 22.72
N GLU A 108 24.45 -24.14 22.14
CA GLU A 108 25.84 -23.72 22.36
C GLU A 108 26.07 -22.29 21.84
N LEU A 109 25.51 -21.96 20.69
CA LEU A 109 25.51 -20.58 20.16
C LEU A 109 24.93 -19.61 21.19
N PHE A 110 23.75 -19.91 21.74
CA PHE A 110 23.07 -18.99 22.69
C PHE A 110 23.81 -18.86 24.02
N VAL A 111 24.50 -19.90 24.48
CA VAL A 111 25.39 -19.81 25.66
C VAL A 111 26.53 -18.82 25.39
N ARG A 112 27.16 -18.92 24.22
CA ARG A 112 28.24 -17.99 23.82
C ARG A 112 27.73 -16.56 23.60
N LEU A 113 26.55 -16.37 22.98
CA LEU A 113 25.93 -15.06 22.85
C LEU A 113 25.61 -14.44 24.21
N SER A 114 25.19 -15.25 25.19
CA SER A 114 24.95 -14.79 26.55
C SER A 114 26.22 -14.30 27.22
N HIS A 115 27.32 -15.05 27.11
CA HIS A 115 28.63 -14.63 27.63
C HIS A 115 29.10 -13.34 26.94
N LEU A 116 28.99 -13.26 25.62
CA LEU A 116 29.35 -12.05 24.87
C LEU A 116 28.54 -10.84 25.34
N CYS A 117 27.25 -11.00 25.60
CA CYS A 117 26.40 -9.91 26.11
C CYS A 117 26.76 -9.52 27.54
N ALA A 118 27.21 -10.47 28.37
CA ALA A 118 27.66 -10.22 29.73
C ALA A 118 29.00 -9.45 29.78
N ASP A 119 29.93 -9.81 28.87
CA ASP A 119 31.25 -9.19 28.77
C ASP A 119 31.23 -7.85 28.00
N SER A 120 30.12 -7.51 27.41
CA SER A 120 30.01 -6.31 26.58
C SER A 120 30.02 -5.01 27.40
N PRO A 121 30.85 -4.01 27.05
CA PRO A 121 30.94 -2.74 27.78
C PRO A 121 29.67 -1.87 27.64
N ARG A 122 28.85 -2.12 26.61
CA ARG A 122 27.58 -1.46 26.36
C ARG A 122 26.52 -2.49 25.96
N PRO A 123 25.23 -2.23 26.25
CA PRO A 123 24.16 -3.16 25.86
C PRO A 123 24.11 -3.39 24.35
N ILE A 124 23.92 -4.66 23.95
CA ILE A 124 23.86 -5.06 22.53
C ILE A 124 22.41 -5.04 22.04
N VAL A 125 22.17 -4.34 20.92
CA VAL A 125 20.90 -4.36 20.17
C VAL A 125 21.11 -5.18 18.91
N LEU A 126 20.31 -6.24 18.72
CA LEU A 126 20.29 -7.06 17.52
C LEU A 126 19.19 -6.59 16.58
N MET A 127 19.53 -6.28 15.34
CA MET A 127 18.60 -5.99 14.25
C MET A 127 18.75 -7.06 13.18
N ILE A 128 17.64 -7.63 12.70
CA ILE A 128 17.63 -8.59 11.58
C ILE A 128 16.62 -8.10 10.55
N ASP A 129 17.11 -7.75 9.37
CA ASP A 129 16.28 -7.40 8.21
C ASP A 129 15.97 -8.63 7.37
N GLU A 130 14.91 -8.53 6.56
CA GLU A 130 14.46 -9.56 5.60
C GLU A 130 14.26 -10.95 6.24
N VAL A 131 13.72 -10.99 7.46
CA VAL A 131 13.44 -12.25 8.18
C VAL A 131 12.46 -13.17 7.43
N ASP A 132 11.78 -12.63 6.41
CA ASP A 132 10.88 -13.40 5.56
C ASP A 132 11.61 -14.47 4.73
N SER A 133 12.88 -14.24 4.38
CA SER A 133 13.73 -15.21 3.67
C SER A 133 13.94 -16.49 4.47
N ALA A 134 14.04 -16.35 5.80
CA ALA A 134 14.21 -17.45 6.74
C ALA A 134 12.89 -18.10 7.19
N SER A 135 11.75 -17.50 6.88
CA SER A 135 10.45 -17.80 7.48
C SER A 135 9.91 -19.22 7.25
N ASN A 136 10.40 -19.91 6.23
CA ASN A 136 9.99 -21.27 5.87
C ASN A 136 10.88 -22.37 6.46
N ASN A 137 11.86 -22.01 7.31
CA ASN A 137 12.85 -22.94 7.84
C ASN A 137 12.57 -23.28 9.31
N GLN A 138 12.57 -24.57 9.63
CA GLN A 138 12.34 -25.06 11.00
C GLN A 138 13.41 -24.55 11.97
N VAL A 139 14.67 -24.52 11.55
CA VAL A 139 15.81 -24.03 12.35
C VAL A 139 15.63 -22.58 12.77
N PHE A 140 15.08 -21.74 11.90
CA PHE A 140 14.77 -20.36 12.24
C PHE A 140 13.68 -20.24 13.33
N ILE A 141 12.68 -21.12 13.29
CA ILE A 141 11.65 -21.18 14.34
C ILE A 141 12.27 -21.56 15.69
N GLU A 142 13.21 -22.50 15.69
CA GLU A 142 13.95 -22.93 16.89
C GLU A 142 14.87 -21.83 17.42
N PHE A 143 15.52 -21.10 16.55
CA PHE A 143 16.29 -19.89 16.89
C PHE A 143 15.38 -18.83 17.57
N LEU A 144 14.21 -18.56 17.04
CA LEU A 144 13.24 -17.64 17.66
C LEU A 144 12.75 -18.17 19.02
N ALA A 145 12.57 -19.47 19.16
CA ALA A 145 12.17 -20.07 20.42
C ALA A 145 13.25 -19.91 21.50
N LEU A 146 14.53 -20.01 21.13
CA LEU A 146 15.66 -19.76 22.03
C LEU A 146 15.79 -18.29 22.37
N LEU A 147 15.66 -17.37 21.40
CA LEU A 147 15.60 -15.93 21.69
C LEU A 147 14.51 -15.61 22.72
N ARG A 148 13.34 -16.22 22.57
CA ARG A 148 12.25 -16.08 23.54
C ARG A 148 12.63 -16.61 24.93
N LYS A 149 13.22 -17.81 25.01
CA LYS A 149 13.64 -18.42 26.28
C LYS A 149 14.59 -17.50 27.03
N TYR A 150 15.63 -17.01 26.35
CA TYR A 150 16.61 -16.10 26.94
C TYR A 150 16.00 -14.74 27.31
N TYR A 151 15.09 -14.21 26.49
CA TYR A 151 14.38 -12.99 26.83
C TYR A 151 13.58 -13.09 28.13
N LEU A 152 12.90 -14.22 28.35
CA LEU A 152 12.11 -14.44 29.56
C LEU A 152 12.99 -14.60 30.82
N ASN A 153 14.21 -15.10 30.65
CA ASN A 153 15.18 -15.35 31.74
C ASN A 153 16.31 -14.31 31.77
N ARG A 154 16.14 -13.16 31.12
CA ARG A 154 17.21 -12.16 30.94
C ARG A 154 17.72 -11.52 32.24
N ASP A 155 16.98 -11.63 33.33
CA ASP A 155 17.39 -11.13 34.65
C ASP A 155 18.46 -12.05 35.28
N GLU A 156 18.45 -13.35 34.91
CA GLU A 156 19.42 -14.33 35.37
C GLU A 156 20.50 -14.63 34.32
N THR A 157 20.14 -14.60 33.06
CA THR A 157 21.00 -14.95 31.92
C THR A 157 21.06 -13.77 30.95
N PRO A 158 22.14 -12.99 30.92
CA PRO A 158 22.32 -11.86 30.04
C PRO A 158 22.13 -12.25 28.58
N ILE A 159 21.45 -11.42 27.82
CA ILE A 159 21.24 -11.58 26.38
C ILE A 159 21.01 -10.18 25.76
N PHE A 160 20.71 -10.09 24.47
CA PHE A 160 20.45 -8.85 23.77
C PHE A 160 19.50 -7.90 24.52
N HIS A 161 19.89 -6.65 24.64
CA HIS A 161 19.09 -5.60 25.28
C HIS A 161 17.75 -5.42 24.57
N SER A 162 17.77 -5.38 23.23
CA SER A 162 16.58 -5.34 22.37
C SER A 162 16.84 -6.15 21.11
N VAL A 163 15.79 -6.77 20.57
CA VAL A 163 15.83 -7.45 19.26
C VAL A 163 14.77 -6.84 18.36
N ILE A 164 15.19 -6.41 17.17
CA ILE A 164 14.36 -5.81 16.16
C ILE A 164 14.37 -6.73 14.93
N LEU A 165 13.22 -7.30 14.60
CA LEU A 165 13.06 -8.07 13.38
C LEU A 165 12.28 -7.25 12.36
N ALA A 166 12.71 -7.24 11.10
CA ALA A 166 11.98 -6.55 10.03
C ALA A 166 11.61 -7.52 8.91
N GLY A 167 10.37 -7.44 8.48
CA GLY A 167 9.82 -8.28 7.42
C GLY A 167 8.43 -7.83 7.00
N VAL A 168 7.83 -8.55 6.06
CA VAL A 168 6.45 -8.34 5.59
C VAL A 168 5.49 -9.19 6.43
N TYR A 169 5.83 -10.47 6.63
CA TYR A 169 4.95 -11.41 7.30
C TYR A 169 4.95 -11.23 8.83
N ASP A 170 3.79 -11.45 9.44
CA ASP A 170 3.73 -11.56 10.90
C ASP A 170 4.41 -12.87 11.33
N ILE A 171 5.53 -12.73 12.03
CA ILE A 171 6.32 -13.87 12.54
C ILE A 171 5.47 -14.78 13.46
N LYS A 172 4.41 -14.24 14.04
CA LYS A 172 3.44 -15.03 14.83
C LYS A 172 2.74 -16.10 14.01
N ASN A 173 2.62 -15.90 12.70
CA ASN A 173 1.92 -16.79 11.76
C ASN A 173 2.86 -17.70 10.97
N LEU A 174 4.18 -17.70 11.23
CA LEU A 174 5.15 -18.49 10.45
C LEU A 174 4.89 -20.00 10.52
N LYS A 175 4.44 -20.51 11.65
CA LYS A 175 4.12 -21.94 11.80
C LYS A 175 2.99 -22.42 10.88
N LEU A 176 2.07 -21.55 10.48
CA LEU A 176 0.96 -21.90 9.59
C LEU A 176 1.40 -22.28 8.17
N LYS A 177 2.60 -21.86 7.74
CA LYS A 177 3.15 -22.21 6.42
C LYS A 177 3.89 -23.54 6.39
N LEU A 178 4.41 -24.02 7.53
CA LEU A 178 5.29 -25.18 7.60
C LEU A 178 4.57 -26.50 7.91
N ARG A 179 3.32 -26.46 8.39
CA ARG A 179 2.57 -27.65 8.78
C ARG A 179 1.14 -27.63 8.25
N PRO A 180 0.57 -28.82 7.88
CA PRO A 180 -0.85 -28.96 7.55
C PRO A 180 -1.75 -28.49 8.71
N GLU A 181 -2.94 -28.01 8.41
CA GLU A 181 -3.91 -27.49 9.40
C GLU A 181 -4.23 -28.44 10.56
N SER A 182 -4.05 -29.74 10.37
CA SER A 182 -4.30 -30.78 11.38
C SER A 182 -3.28 -30.86 12.53
N GLU A 183 -2.10 -30.21 12.43
CA GLU A 183 -1.03 -30.27 13.43
C GLU A 183 -0.75 -28.95 14.16
N HIS A 184 -1.72 -28.04 14.20
CA HIS A 184 -1.53 -26.71 14.77
C HIS A 184 -1.30 -26.72 16.30
N GLN A 185 -0.07 -26.53 16.71
CA GLN A 185 0.21 -25.97 18.05
C GLN A 185 0.00 -24.45 18.00
N TYR A 186 -1.03 -23.97 18.69
CA TYR A 186 -1.50 -22.58 18.70
C TYR A 186 -0.51 -21.52 19.24
N ASN A 187 0.66 -21.91 19.75
CA ASN A 187 1.61 -21.00 20.38
C ASN A 187 2.77 -20.64 19.44
N SER A 188 2.74 -19.43 18.91
CA SER A 188 3.88 -18.86 18.20
C SER A 188 5.11 -18.74 19.11
N PRO A 189 6.33 -19.09 18.65
CA PRO A 189 7.55 -18.88 19.43
C PRO A 189 7.84 -17.40 19.68
N TRP A 190 7.21 -16.49 18.95
CA TRP A 190 7.47 -15.04 19.01
C TRP A 190 6.33 -14.23 19.65
N ASN A 191 5.52 -14.83 20.53
CA ASN A 191 4.42 -14.13 21.24
C ASN A 191 4.91 -13.10 22.28
N ILE A 192 6.20 -13.00 22.55
CA ILE A 192 6.83 -11.98 23.40
C ILE A 192 6.97 -10.62 22.68
N ALA A 193 6.88 -10.61 21.34
CA ALA A 193 7.08 -9.39 20.59
C ALA A 193 6.06 -8.29 20.97
N ALA A 194 6.59 -7.14 21.36
CA ALA A 194 5.79 -5.96 21.55
C ALA A 194 5.14 -5.52 20.24
N LYS A 195 3.87 -5.09 20.29
CA LYS A 195 3.15 -4.63 19.10
C LYS A 195 3.74 -3.30 18.62
N PHE A 196 4.28 -3.27 17.42
CA PHE A 196 4.80 -2.07 16.79
C PHE A 196 3.65 -1.23 16.22
N LYS A 197 3.40 -0.08 16.86
CA LYS A 197 2.27 0.80 16.52
C LYS A 197 2.71 2.13 15.88
N ILE A 198 4.02 2.30 15.65
CA ILE A 198 4.53 3.54 15.05
C ILE A 198 4.17 3.53 13.57
N ASP A 199 3.58 4.62 13.11
CA ASP A 199 3.29 4.83 11.70
C ASP A 199 4.60 5.07 10.94
N MET A 200 4.76 4.39 9.81
CA MET A 200 5.91 4.51 8.93
C MET A 200 5.59 5.25 7.64
N SER A 201 4.32 5.63 7.41
CA SER A 201 3.96 6.52 6.31
C SER A 201 4.51 7.94 6.54
N PHE A 202 4.61 8.71 5.49
CA PHE A 202 4.97 10.12 5.60
C PHE A 202 3.71 10.96 5.82
N SER A 203 3.75 11.87 6.79
CA SER A 203 2.71 12.88 6.94
C SER A 203 2.84 13.95 5.86
N THR A 204 1.79 14.74 5.67
CA THR A 204 1.83 15.92 4.78
C THR A 204 2.97 16.85 5.15
N ASP A 205 3.18 17.11 6.45
CA ASP A 205 4.27 17.97 6.95
C ASP A 205 5.64 17.40 6.56
N GLN A 206 5.85 16.09 6.68
CA GLN A 206 7.10 15.44 6.30
C GLN A 206 7.36 15.48 4.79
N ILE A 207 6.30 15.42 3.98
CA ILE A 207 6.40 15.60 2.53
C ILE A 207 6.75 17.08 2.23
N ALA A 208 6.10 18.03 2.91
CA ALA A 208 6.41 19.46 2.76
C ALA A 208 7.87 19.77 3.13
N GLU A 209 8.37 19.28 4.28
CA GLU A 209 9.77 19.44 4.67
C GLU A 209 10.76 18.90 3.62
N MET A 210 10.41 17.76 2.97
CA MET A 210 11.22 17.20 1.89
C MET A 210 11.21 18.09 0.64
N LEU A 211 10.05 18.65 0.30
CA LEU A 211 9.90 19.57 -0.84
C LEU A 211 10.56 20.93 -0.57
N GLU A 212 10.54 21.43 0.67
CA GLU A 212 11.27 22.64 1.08
C GLU A 212 12.79 22.49 0.86
N GLU A 213 13.36 21.33 1.23
CA GLU A 213 14.78 21.04 0.98
C GLU A 213 15.09 21.08 -0.52
N TYR A 214 14.22 20.47 -1.35
CA TYR A 214 14.36 20.48 -2.80
C TYR A 214 14.20 21.91 -3.38
N GLU A 215 13.19 22.66 -2.94
CA GLU A 215 12.95 24.06 -3.40
C GLU A 215 14.11 24.99 -3.06
N SER A 216 14.75 24.78 -1.89
CA SER A 216 15.95 25.53 -1.50
C SER A 216 17.12 25.36 -2.47
N ASP A 217 17.26 24.15 -3.04
CA ASP A 217 18.36 23.82 -3.96
C ASP A 217 18.06 24.20 -5.42
N TYR A 218 16.80 24.02 -5.87
CA TYR A 218 16.44 24.09 -7.29
C TYR A 218 15.57 25.30 -7.67
N HIS A 219 14.97 26.02 -6.72
CA HIS A 219 14.19 27.25 -6.93
C HIS A 219 13.10 27.12 -8.00
N THR A 220 12.26 26.07 -7.88
CA THR A 220 11.24 25.74 -8.86
C THR A 220 10.03 26.68 -8.86
N GLY A 221 9.81 27.39 -7.74
CA GLY A 221 8.63 28.24 -7.50
C GLY A 221 7.36 27.46 -7.19
N MET A 222 7.48 26.21 -6.69
CA MET A 222 6.32 25.37 -6.35
C MET A 222 5.56 25.89 -5.12
N ASP A 223 4.25 25.63 -5.11
CA ASP A 223 3.42 25.73 -3.90
C ASP A 223 3.65 24.47 -3.04
N ILE A 224 4.58 24.57 -2.09
CA ILE A 224 5.06 23.43 -1.28
C ILE A 224 3.92 22.75 -0.55
N ASP A 225 3.07 23.51 0.17
CA ASP A 225 1.96 22.95 0.94
C ASP A 225 0.92 22.29 0.04
N GLY A 226 0.53 22.97 -1.05
CA GLY A 226 -0.41 22.43 -2.03
C GLY A 226 0.11 21.19 -2.74
N MET A 227 1.42 21.11 -3.02
CA MET A 227 2.06 19.94 -3.60
C MET A 227 2.13 18.78 -2.61
N ALA A 228 2.51 19.04 -1.36
CA ALA A 228 2.56 18.03 -0.31
C ALA A 228 1.19 17.42 -0.04
N GLU A 229 0.15 18.24 0.03
CA GLU A 229 -1.24 17.78 0.19
C GLU A 229 -1.69 16.92 -0.99
N GLU A 230 -1.44 17.34 -2.23
CA GLU A 230 -1.82 16.60 -3.43
C GLU A 230 -1.09 15.24 -3.52
N ILE A 231 0.23 15.20 -3.27
CA ILE A 231 1.00 13.95 -3.22
C ILE A 231 0.46 13.02 -2.13
N TYR A 232 0.15 13.56 -0.94
CA TYR A 232 -0.42 12.78 0.15
C TYR A 232 -1.79 12.20 -0.20
N GLN A 233 -2.66 12.94 -0.89
CA GLN A 233 -3.97 12.47 -1.34
C GLN A 233 -3.86 11.25 -2.27
N TYR A 234 -2.86 11.19 -3.15
CA TYR A 234 -2.62 10.02 -4.01
C TYR A 234 -2.01 8.85 -3.25
N THR A 235 -1.06 9.11 -2.35
CA THR A 235 -0.16 8.10 -1.78
C THR A 235 -0.53 7.66 -0.37
N SER A 236 -1.36 8.42 0.36
CA SER A 236 -1.54 8.31 1.82
C SER A 236 -0.18 8.23 2.55
N GLY A 237 0.83 8.92 2.03
CA GLY A 237 2.18 8.93 2.59
C GLY A 237 2.98 7.64 2.41
N TYR A 238 2.57 6.71 1.53
CA TYR A 238 3.31 5.47 1.26
C TYR A 238 4.71 5.81 0.72
N PRO A 239 5.80 5.45 1.42
CA PRO A 239 7.13 6.03 1.15
C PRO A 239 7.63 5.89 -0.28
N VAL A 240 7.54 4.69 -0.88
CA VAL A 240 8.00 4.50 -2.26
C VAL A 240 7.14 5.25 -3.27
N LEU A 241 5.82 5.36 -3.04
CA LEU A 241 4.94 6.08 -3.96
C LEU A 241 5.23 7.58 -3.94
N VAL A 242 5.46 8.17 -2.75
CA VAL A 242 5.90 9.56 -2.60
C VAL A 242 7.22 9.78 -3.35
N SER A 243 8.21 8.92 -3.10
CA SER A 243 9.51 9.04 -3.75
C SER A 243 9.44 8.87 -5.26
N SER A 244 8.62 7.92 -5.75
CA SER A 244 8.47 7.69 -7.20
C SER A 244 7.81 8.86 -7.90
N ILE A 245 6.75 9.44 -7.34
CA ILE A 245 6.10 10.64 -7.92
C ILE A 245 7.12 11.78 -8.03
N CYS A 246 7.86 12.08 -6.94
CA CYS A 246 8.87 13.13 -6.96
C CYS A 246 9.98 12.83 -7.96
N LYS A 247 10.41 11.56 -8.07
CA LYS A 247 11.42 11.13 -9.04
C LYS A 247 10.96 11.35 -10.48
N TYR A 248 9.74 10.91 -10.85
CA TYR A 248 9.20 11.15 -12.18
C TYR A 248 9.09 12.63 -12.51
N MET A 249 8.75 13.45 -11.52
CA MET A 249 8.70 14.91 -11.71
C MET A 249 10.08 15.52 -11.91
N ASP A 250 11.11 15.00 -11.27
CA ASP A 250 12.47 15.51 -11.33
C ASP A 250 13.21 15.04 -12.60
N GLU A 251 13.14 13.74 -12.89
CA GLU A 251 13.98 13.10 -13.91
C GLU A 251 13.30 12.98 -15.28
N ASP A 252 12.02 12.57 -15.33
CA ASP A 252 11.38 12.14 -16.56
C ASP A 252 10.44 13.20 -17.16
N LEU A 253 9.69 13.90 -16.31
CA LEU A 253 8.69 14.85 -16.75
C LEU A 253 9.26 16.08 -17.49
N PRO A 254 10.45 16.60 -17.16
CA PRO A 254 11.07 17.72 -17.90
C PRO A 254 11.34 17.42 -19.38
N GLU A 255 11.46 16.14 -19.74
CA GLU A 255 11.67 15.70 -21.14
C GLU A 255 10.37 15.65 -21.95
N GLU A 256 9.19 15.73 -21.29
CA GLU A 256 7.91 15.71 -21.96
C GLU A 256 7.47 17.09 -22.49
N ASN A 257 6.87 17.10 -23.71
CA ASN A 257 6.32 18.30 -24.30
C ASN A 257 5.28 18.96 -23.37
N GLY A 258 5.48 20.24 -23.09
CA GLY A 258 4.61 21.05 -22.23
C GLY A 258 5.06 21.15 -20.78
N PHE A 259 6.18 20.46 -20.40
CA PHE A 259 6.79 20.51 -19.06
C PHE A 259 8.24 21.02 -19.06
N GLU A 260 8.63 21.77 -20.07
CA GLU A 260 10.00 22.31 -20.22
C GLU A 260 10.37 23.33 -19.12
N GLN A 261 9.38 23.83 -18.38
CA GLN A 261 9.58 24.79 -17.28
C GLN A 261 9.37 24.10 -15.94
N SER A 262 10.29 24.29 -14.98
CA SER A 262 10.22 23.71 -13.65
C SER A 262 8.89 24.02 -12.93
N SER A 263 8.35 25.23 -13.09
CA SER A 263 7.05 25.63 -12.51
C SER A 263 5.84 24.87 -13.08
N LYS A 264 5.95 24.30 -14.28
CA LYS A 264 4.93 23.45 -14.85
C LYS A 264 5.08 22.00 -14.37
N VAL A 265 6.32 21.54 -14.24
CA VAL A 265 6.65 20.23 -13.67
C VAL A 265 6.16 20.17 -12.22
N TRP A 266 6.62 21.09 -11.37
CA TRP A 266 6.28 21.16 -9.94
C TRP A 266 4.93 21.86 -9.73
N SER A 267 3.88 21.25 -10.26
CA SER A 267 2.49 21.69 -10.20
C SER A 267 1.53 20.50 -10.02
N LYS A 268 0.28 20.78 -9.64
CA LYS A 268 -0.77 19.74 -9.59
C LYS A 268 -0.93 18.98 -10.91
N LYS A 269 -0.71 19.67 -12.05
CA LYS A 269 -0.72 19.02 -13.38
C LYS A 269 0.46 18.06 -13.54
N GLY A 270 1.64 18.44 -13.06
CA GLY A 270 2.82 17.58 -13.06
C GLY A 270 2.63 16.34 -12.19
N ILE A 271 2.06 16.48 -10.97
CA ILE A 271 1.73 15.34 -10.11
C ILE A 271 0.81 14.35 -10.84
N LYS A 272 -0.28 14.84 -11.44
CA LYS A 272 -1.23 13.99 -12.20
C LYS A 272 -0.53 13.23 -13.34
N ARG A 273 0.41 13.89 -14.02
CA ARG A 273 1.18 13.25 -15.09
C ARG A 273 2.14 12.20 -14.55
N ALA A 274 2.87 12.50 -13.46
CA ALA A 274 3.78 11.57 -12.78
C ALA A 274 3.02 10.33 -12.25
N VAL A 275 1.83 10.52 -11.69
CA VAL A 275 0.95 9.39 -11.28
C VAL A 275 0.59 8.52 -12.48
N LYS A 276 0.28 9.12 -13.63
CA LYS A 276 -0.03 8.35 -14.86
C LYS A 276 1.18 7.56 -15.34
N MET A 277 2.39 8.12 -15.29
CA MET A 277 3.63 7.42 -15.63
C MET A 277 3.84 6.24 -14.68
N LEU A 278 3.73 6.47 -13.37
CA LEU A 278 3.85 5.43 -12.35
C LEU A 278 2.89 4.24 -12.57
N LEU A 279 1.63 4.52 -12.91
CA LEU A 279 0.62 3.49 -13.17
C LEU A 279 0.87 2.71 -14.49
N SER A 280 1.64 3.29 -15.41
CA SER A 280 1.99 2.66 -16.69
C SER A 280 3.22 1.76 -16.59
N GLU A 281 3.95 1.81 -15.49
CA GLU A 281 5.17 1.04 -15.28
C GLU A 281 4.95 -0.21 -14.43
N ASN A 282 5.76 -1.22 -14.72
CA ASN A 282 5.78 -2.45 -13.95
C ASN A 282 6.77 -2.35 -12.79
N ILE A 283 6.34 -1.70 -11.69
CA ILE A 283 7.19 -1.58 -10.50
C ILE A 283 7.07 -2.81 -9.58
N PRO A 284 8.14 -3.17 -8.83
CA PRO A 284 8.13 -4.34 -7.94
C PRO A 284 7.02 -4.36 -6.89
N LEU A 285 6.50 -3.17 -6.51
CA LEU A 285 5.37 -3.05 -5.60
C LEU A 285 4.10 -3.60 -6.21
N PHE A 286 3.80 -3.23 -7.47
CA PHE A 286 2.62 -3.70 -8.19
C PHE A 286 2.72 -5.18 -8.54
N ASP A 287 3.90 -5.65 -8.97
CA ASP A 287 4.14 -7.09 -9.17
C ASP A 287 3.87 -7.91 -7.90
N SER A 288 4.32 -7.40 -6.77
CA SER A 288 4.06 -8.05 -5.48
C SER A 288 2.58 -8.06 -5.16
N MET A 289 1.84 -6.98 -5.45
CA MET A 289 0.39 -6.89 -5.23
C MET A 289 -0.35 -7.92 -6.07
N VAL A 290 -0.07 -7.99 -7.37
CA VAL A 290 -0.70 -8.97 -8.29
C VAL A 290 -0.45 -10.39 -7.80
N LYS A 291 0.80 -10.75 -7.48
CA LYS A 291 1.16 -12.09 -6.95
C LYS A 291 0.39 -12.45 -5.67
N GLN A 292 0.17 -11.48 -4.78
CA GLN A 292 -0.58 -11.75 -3.55
C GLN A 292 -2.09 -11.89 -3.83
N LEU A 293 -2.65 -11.12 -4.76
CA LEU A 293 -4.04 -11.24 -5.17
C LEU A 293 -4.33 -12.58 -5.87
N ASP A 294 -3.40 -13.08 -6.67
CA ASP A 294 -3.49 -14.40 -7.30
C ASP A 294 -3.42 -15.53 -6.26
N LEU A 295 -2.59 -15.36 -5.23
CA LEU A 295 -2.43 -16.35 -4.17
C LEU A 295 -3.61 -16.36 -3.17
N TYR A 296 -4.21 -15.20 -2.91
CA TYR A 296 -5.28 -15.01 -1.91
C TYR A 296 -6.56 -14.53 -2.59
N ARG A 297 -7.25 -15.46 -3.23
CA ARG A 297 -8.45 -15.18 -4.03
C ARG A 297 -9.55 -14.46 -3.26
N GLU A 298 -9.79 -14.83 -1.99
CA GLU A 298 -10.79 -14.18 -1.13
C GLU A 298 -10.47 -12.69 -0.89
N MET A 299 -9.19 -12.35 -0.72
CA MET A 299 -8.75 -10.96 -0.60
C MET A 299 -8.99 -10.18 -1.89
N ARG A 300 -8.73 -10.80 -3.05
CA ARG A 300 -9.03 -10.22 -4.36
C ARG A 300 -10.51 -9.94 -4.52
N GLU A 301 -11.37 -10.93 -4.27
CA GLU A 301 -12.83 -10.79 -4.37
C GLU A 301 -13.37 -9.69 -3.43
N MET A 302 -12.80 -9.56 -2.23
CA MET A 302 -13.12 -8.48 -1.30
C MET A 302 -12.75 -7.11 -1.87
N MET A 303 -11.57 -6.96 -2.47
CA MET A 303 -11.15 -5.70 -3.10
C MET A 303 -12.02 -5.35 -4.31
N GLU A 304 -12.40 -6.32 -5.14
CA GLU A 304 -13.35 -6.12 -6.23
C GLU A 304 -14.71 -5.62 -5.72
N GLN A 305 -15.23 -6.17 -4.62
CA GLN A 305 -16.48 -5.71 -4.01
C GLN A 305 -16.36 -4.26 -3.49
N ILE A 306 -15.25 -3.91 -2.87
CA ILE A 306 -15.01 -2.54 -2.39
C ILE A 306 -14.96 -1.56 -3.57
N LEU A 307 -14.17 -1.89 -4.60
CA LEU A 307 -13.91 -1.00 -5.73
C LEU A 307 -15.11 -0.86 -6.68
N TYR A 308 -15.72 -1.99 -7.09
CA TYR A 308 -16.80 -1.96 -8.07
C TYR A 308 -18.17 -1.70 -7.48
N GLN A 309 -18.45 -2.27 -6.29
CA GLN A 309 -19.77 -2.16 -5.68
C GLN A 309 -19.85 -1.06 -4.62
N GLY A 310 -18.71 -0.46 -4.25
CA GLY A 310 -18.66 0.50 -3.13
C GLY A 310 -19.08 -0.12 -1.80
N ARG A 311 -18.95 -1.46 -1.67
CA ARG A 311 -19.42 -2.19 -0.50
C ARG A 311 -18.65 -1.79 0.75
N LYS A 312 -19.38 -1.36 1.78
CA LYS A 312 -18.79 -1.09 3.10
C LYS A 312 -18.63 -2.40 3.86
N ILE A 313 -17.41 -2.89 3.94
CA ILE A 313 -17.07 -4.10 4.69
C ILE A 313 -16.62 -3.66 6.09
N SER A 314 -17.29 -4.18 7.13
CA SER A 314 -16.92 -3.87 8.52
C SER A 314 -15.51 -4.34 8.82
N PHE A 315 -14.72 -3.48 9.45
CA PHE A 315 -13.35 -3.78 9.79
C PHE A 315 -13.26 -4.82 10.92
N SER A 316 -12.60 -5.93 10.66
CA SER A 316 -12.27 -6.95 11.65
C SER A 316 -10.87 -7.50 11.40
N PRO A 317 -9.87 -7.16 12.21
CA PRO A 317 -8.51 -7.68 12.02
C PRO A 317 -8.37 -9.18 12.27
N ALA A 318 -9.42 -9.84 12.79
CA ALA A 318 -9.45 -11.29 12.97
C ALA A 318 -9.86 -12.03 11.68
N GLU A 319 -10.47 -11.34 10.71
CA GLU A 319 -10.80 -11.89 9.41
C GLU A 319 -9.51 -12.02 8.58
N LYS A 320 -9.31 -13.20 7.96
CA LYS A 320 -8.05 -13.58 7.32
C LYS A 320 -7.67 -12.66 6.15
N SER A 321 -8.60 -12.37 5.27
CA SER A 321 -8.33 -11.55 4.08
C SER A 321 -8.05 -10.09 4.45
N ILE A 322 -8.76 -9.56 5.45
CA ILE A 322 -8.50 -8.22 6.00
C ILE A 322 -7.10 -8.17 6.64
N ASN A 323 -6.77 -9.16 7.48
CA ASN A 323 -5.47 -9.23 8.12
C ASN A 323 -4.32 -9.30 7.12
N LEU A 324 -4.46 -10.12 6.07
CA LEU A 324 -3.48 -10.23 4.98
C LEU A 324 -3.34 -8.90 4.23
N GLY A 325 -4.43 -8.26 3.87
CA GLY A 325 -4.41 -6.97 3.18
C GLY A 325 -3.75 -5.86 3.99
N LEU A 326 -4.00 -5.82 5.32
CA LEU A 326 -3.32 -4.90 6.24
C LEU A 326 -1.82 -5.19 6.34
N MET A 327 -1.46 -6.47 6.44
CA MET A 327 -0.07 -6.91 6.55
C MET A 327 0.74 -6.56 5.29
N PHE A 328 0.16 -6.74 4.12
CA PHE A 328 0.79 -6.34 2.85
C PHE A 328 0.77 -4.83 2.61
N GLY A 329 0.01 -4.07 3.40
CA GLY A 329 -0.15 -2.63 3.22
C GLY A 329 -1.08 -2.25 2.08
N PHE A 330 -1.94 -3.16 1.61
CA PHE A 330 -2.90 -2.92 0.52
C PHE A 330 -4.23 -2.38 1.04
N LEU A 331 -4.57 -2.67 2.29
CA LEU A 331 -5.78 -2.24 2.96
C LEU A 331 -5.46 -1.37 4.18
N LYS A 332 -6.42 -0.54 4.55
CA LYS A 332 -6.44 0.25 5.79
C LYS A 332 -7.80 0.16 6.48
N GLU A 333 -7.83 0.53 7.75
CA GLU A 333 -9.08 0.83 8.45
C GLU A 333 -9.45 2.29 8.21
N GLU A 334 -10.69 2.55 7.86
CA GLU A 334 -11.23 3.88 7.67
C GLU A 334 -12.67 3.94 8.18
N ASN A 335 -12.89 4.71 9.26
CA ASN A 335 -14.21 4.89 9.88
C ASN A 335 -14.94 3.56 10.21
N GLY A 336 -14.23 2.56 10.74
CA GLY A 336 -14.76 1.24 11.09
C GLY A 336 -14.98 0.30 9.92
N HIS A 337 -14.52 0.66 8.72
CA HIS A 337 -14.64 -0.14 7.51
C HIS A 337 -13.27 -0.42 6.89
N VAL A 338 -13.24 -1.43 6.04
CA VAL A 338 -12.06 -1.75 5.21
C VAL A 338 -12.04 -0.84 3.99
N ALA A 339 -10.90 -0.23 3.72
CA ALA A 339 -10.66 0.56 2.52
C ALA A 339 -9.33 0.15 1.87
N VAL A 340 -9.16 0.43 0.58
CA VAL A 340 -7.86 0.30 -0.10
C VAL A 340 -6.91 1.35 0.48
N ALA A 341 -5.65 1.01 0.65
CA ALA A 341 -4.71 1.81 1.45
C ALA A 341 -4.47 3.22 0.91
N ASN A 342 -4.47 3.39 -0.40
CA ASN A 342 -4.27 4.68 -1.05
C ASN A 342 -4.88 4.71 -2.45
N ARG A 343 -5.01 5.92 -3.01
CA ARG A 343 -5.64 6.15 -4.31
C ARG A 343 -4.87 5.54 -5.48
N ILE A 344 -3.55 5.48 -5.42
CA ILE A 344 -2.75 4.83 -6.48
C ILE A 344 -3.08 3.34 -6.55
N PHE A 345 -3.22 2.67 -5.42
CA PHE A 345 -3.63 1.26 -5.40
C PHE A 345 -5.06 1.07 -5.92
N GLU A 346 -5.98 1.96 -5.57
CA GLU A 346 -7.34 1.92 -6.14
C GLU A 346 -7.31 2.02 -7.66
N MET A 347 -6.58 3.01 -8.20
CA MET A 347 -6.46 3.23 -9.65
C MET A 347 -5.81 2.03 -10.34
N TYR A 348 -4.69 1.53 -9.79
CA TYR A 348 -3.98 0.38 -10.35
C TYR A 348 -4.84 -0.89 -10.37
N LEU A 349 -5.53 -1.21 -9.27
CA LEU A 349 -6.39 -2.38 -9.15
C LEU A 349 -7.59 -2.29 -10.09
N MET A 350 -8.18 -1.10 -10.21
CA MET A 350 -9.27 -0.88 -11.16
C MET A 350 -8.82 -1.12 -12.60
N ASP A 351 -7.67 -0.58 -12.99
CA ASP A 351 -7.11 -0.79 -14.32
C ASP A 351 -6.77 -2.25 -14.58
N LEU A 352 -6.19 -2.95 -13.59
CA LEU A 352 -5.89 -4.38 -13.66
C LEU A 352 -7.15 -5.22 -13.89
N PHE A 353 -8.15 -5.05 -13.03
CA PHE A 353 -9.36 -5.86 -13.09
C PHE A 353 -10.18 -5.61 -14.37
N ILE A 354 -10.21 -4.34 -14.84
CA ILE A 354 -10.87 -4.01 -16.11
C ILE A 354 -10.09 -4.59 -17.29
N ALA A 355 -8.75 -4.53 -17.26
CA ALA A 355 -7.94 -5.09 -18.35
C ALA A 355 -8.14 -6.60 -18.50
N GLU A 356 -8.20 -7.34 -17.39
CA GLU A 356 -8.44 -8.78 -17.41
C GLU A 356 -9.83 -9.14 -17.98
N GLU A 357 -10.84 -8.32 -17.73
CA GLU A 357 -12.19 -8.55 -18.23
C GLU A 357 -12.43 -8.04 -19.63
N SER A 358 -11.70 -7.02 -20.06
CA SER A 358 -11.87 -6.38 -21.36
C SER A 358 -11.84 -7.38 -22.53
N ILE A 359 -11.04 -8.46 -22.38
CA ILE A 359 -10.89 -9.52 -23.41
C ILE A 359 -12.20 -10.31 -23.62
N ARG A 360 -13.10 -10.36 -22.63
CA ARG A 360 -14.31 -11.21 -22.64
C ARG A 360 -15.60 -10.42 -22.54
N SER A 361 -15.55 -9.11 -22.46
CA SER A 361 -16.74 -8.28 -22.19
C SER A 361 -17.33 -7.71 -23.48
N ASP A 362 -18.60 -8.05 -23.73
CA ASP A 362 -19.38 -7.48 -24.83
C ASP A 362 -19.53 -5.96 -24.67
N MET A 363 -19.65 -5.44 -23.44
CA MET A 363 -19.71 -4.02 -23.17
C MET A 363 -18.42 -3.28 -23.58
N TYR A 364 -17.25 -3.90 -23.35
CA TYR A 364 -15.98 -3.36 -23.80
C TYR A 364 -15.91 -3.29 -25.33
N LEU A 365 -16.33 -4.35 -26.02
CA LEU A 365 -16.36 -4.42 -27.47
C LEU A 365 -17.30 -3.36 -28.06
N CYS A 366 -18.50 -3.17 -27.47
CA CYS A 366 -19.42 -2.12 -27.87
C CYS A 366 -18.78 -0.72 -27.76
N GLY A 367 -18.10 -0.42 -26.65
CA GLY A 367 -17.40 0.86 -26.48
C GLY A 367 -16.27 1.07 -27.50
N GLN A 368 -15.55 0.00 -27.83
CA GLN A 368 -14.43 0.05 -28.77
C GLN A 368 -14.88 0.34 -30.21
N VAL A 369 -15.94 -0.33 -30.67
CA VAL A 369 -16.42 -0.22 -32.06
C VAL A 369 -16.86 1.20 -32.40
N VAL A 370 -17.48 1.91 -31.47
CA VAL A 370 -18.07 3.24 -31.70
C VAL A 370 -17.24 4.40 -31.13
N ARG A 371 -16.00 4.13 -30.71
CA ARG A 371 -15.13 5.10 -30.04
C ARG A 371 -15.04 6.46 -30.71
N ASN A 372 -14.87 6.48 -32.04
CA ASN A 372 -14.65 7.72 -32.79
C ASN A 372 -15.91 8.62 -32.85
N GLN A 373 -17.10 8.09 -32.58
CA GLN A 373 -18.34 8.86 -32.61
C GLN A 373 -18.51 9.74 -31.36
N TYR A 374 -17.79 9.45 -30.29
CA TYR A 374 -17.88 10.17 -29.01
C TYR A 374 -16.97 11.39 -28.91
N ILE A 375 -16.12 11.60 -29.90
CA ILE A 375 -15.15 12.69 -29.91
C ILE A 375 -15.53 13.69 -31.00
N GLU A 376 -15.97 14.88 -30.57
CA GLU A 376 -16.32 15.98 -31.43
C GLU A 376 -15.36 17.15 -31.22
N GLY A 377 -14.62 17.55 -32.26
CA GLY A 377 -13.66 18.65 -32.16
C GLY A 377 -12.58 18.46 -31.09
N GLY A 378 -12.19 17.21 -30.79
CA GLY A 378 -11.20 16.87 -29.74
C GLY A 378 -11.77 16.82 -28.32
N ARG A 379 -13.07 16.98 -28.13
CA ARG A 379 -13.78 16.93 -26.85
C ARG A 379 -14.61 15.66 -26.73
N LEU A 380 -14.72 15.12 -25.53
CA LEU A 380 -15.55 13.95 -25.26
C LEU A 380 -17.03 14.38 -25.09
N ASN A 381 -17.90 13.85 -25.93
CA ASN A 381 -19.35 14.02 -25.79
C ASN A 381 -19.92 12.97 -24.82
N MET A 382 -19.82 13.24 -23.52
CA MET A 382 -20.26 12.33 -22.45
C MET A 382 -21.77 12.05 -22.50
N LYS A 383 -22.61 13.01 -23.00
CA LYS A 383 -24.04 12.77 -23.19
C LYS A 383 -24.28 11.68 -24.22
N LEU A 384 -23.56 11.71 -25.33
CA LEU A 384 -23.66 10.67 -26.37
C LEU A 384 -23.12 9.33 -25.86
N VAL A 385 -22.06 9.33 -25.02
CA VAL A 385 -21.58 8.12 -24.33
C VAL A 385 -22.71 7.51 -23.50
N PHE A 386 -23.47 8.31 -22.75
CA PHE A 386 -24.61 7.85 -21.95
C PHE A 386 -25.73 7.29 -22.83
N GLU A 387 -26.12 7.99 -23.87
CA GLU A 387 -27.18 7.56 -24.80
C GLU A 387 -26.87 6.19 -25.41
N LYS A 388 -25.63 6.00 -25.85
CA LYS A 388 -25.19 4.73 -26.44
C LYS A 388 -24.97 3.63 -25.40
N PHE A 389 -24.49 3.97 -24.20
CA PHE A 389 -24.42 3.02 -23.10
C PHE A 389 -25.80 2.46 -22.75
N VAL A 390 -26.80 3.33 -22.59
CA VAL A 390 -28.20 2.93 -22.31
C VAL A 390 -28.70 1.95 -23.39
N GLN A 391 -28.47 2.28 -24.66
CA GLN A 391 -28.87 1.42 -25.77
C GLN A 391 -28.23 0.04 -25.68
N HIS A 392 -26.90 -0.06 -25.64
CA HIS A 392 -26.17 -1.33 -25.63
C HIS A 392 -26.42 -2.12 -24.35
N PHE A 393 -26.49 -1.44 -23.20
CA PHE A 393 -26.78 -2.11 -21.94
C PHE A 393 -28.17 -2.76 -21.93
N THR A 394 -29.17 -2.07 -22.46
CA THR A 394 -30.53 -2.60 -22.57
C THR A 394 -30.60 -3.79 -23.54
N GLU A 395 -29.89 -3.74 -24.66
CA GLU A 395 -29.80 -4.84 -25.64
C GLU A 395 -29.15 -6.09 -25.03
N ILE A 396 -28.08 -5.95 -24.23
CA ILE A 396 -27.30 -7.07 -23.71
C ILE A 396 -27.88 -7.58 -22.38
N TYR A 397 -28.27 -6.68 -21.48
CA TYR A 397 -28.61 -6.99 -20.08
C TYR A 397 -30.03 -6.61 -19.67
N GLY A 398 -30.89 -6.16 -20.57
CA GLY A 398 -32.25 -5.68 -20.25
C GLY A 398 -33.15 -6.70 -19.55
N SER A 399 -32.85 -8.00 -19.65
CA SER A 399 -33.55 -9.10 -18.95
C SER A 399 -32.85 -9.57 -17.66
N SER A 400 -31.76 -8.94 -17.24
CA SER A 400 -30.98 -9.35 -16.07
C SER A 400 -31.69 -9.01 -14.75
N THR A 401 -31.34 -9.74 -13.68
CA THR A 401 -31.91 -9.52 -12.34
C THR A 401 -31.33 -8.28 -11.67
N GLU A 402 -32.11 -7.62 -10.79
CA GLU A 402 -31.67 -6.48 -9.99
C GLU A 402 -30.35 -6.75 -9.27
N LYS A 403 -30.25 -7.87 -8.55
CA LYS A 403 -29.03 -8.26 -7.82
C LYS A 403 -27.80 -8.36 -8.72
N PHE A 404 -27.95 -8.84 -9.96
CA PHE A 404 -26.85 -8.93 -10.92
C PHE A 404 -26.35 -7.54 -11.33
N ILE A 405 -27.25 -6.60 -11.58
CA ILE A 405 -26.92 -5.25 -12.03
C ILE A 405 -26.41 -4.38 -10.85
N GLU A 406 -27.01 -4.53 -9.67
CA GLU A 406 -26.50 -3.91 -8.44
C GLU A 406 -25.02 -4.23 -8.22
N THR A 407 -24.65 -5.48 -8.45
CA THR A 407 -23.29 -5.96 -8.30
C THR A 407 -22.35 -5.48 -9.42
N ASN A 408 -22.86 -5.37 -10.65
CA ASN A 408 -22.03 -5.25 -11.85
C ASN A 408 -22.24 -3.95 -12.64
N GLY A 409 -23.27 -3.16 -12.34
CA GLY A 409 -23.64 -1.99 -13.15
C GLY A 409 -22.50 -0.98 -13.34
N ARG A 410 -21.80 -0.61 -12.25
CA ARG A 410 -20.62 0.27 -12.30
C ARG A 410 -19.52 -0.32 -13.17
N ARG A 411 -19.24 -1.61 -13.00
CA ARG A 411 -18.22 -2.34 -13.74
C ARG A 411 -18.51 -2.35 -15.23
N PHE A 412 -19.75 -2.59 -15.65
CA PHE A 412 -20.14 -2.54 -17.07
C PHE A 412 -19.98 -1.16 -17.67
N PHE A 413 -20.35 -0.11 -16.92
CA PHE A 413 -20.12 1.26 -17.39
C PHE A 413 -18.63 1.56 -17.55
N LEU A 414 -17.78 1.16 -16.62
CA LEU A 414 -16.34 1.36 -16.72
C LEU A 414 -15.72 0.55 -17.87
N LEU A 415 -16.15 -0.70 -18.09
CA LEU A 415 -15.76 -1.50 -19.24
C LEU A 415 -16.13 -0.85 -20.56
N TYR A 416 -17.33 -0.26 -20.64
CA TYR A 416 -17.76 0.47 -21.82
C TYR A 416 -16.96 1.77 -22.05
N LEU A 417 -16.68 2.50 -20.99
CA LEU A 417 -15.98 3.78 -21.01
C LEU A 417 -14.48 3.62 -21.33
N LYS A 418 -13.84 2.56 -20.83
CA LYS A 418 -12.37 2.36 -20.94
C LYS A 418 -11.86 2.47 -22.39
N PRO A 419 -12.38 1.74 -23.38
CA PRO A 419 -11.90 1.84 -24.75
C PRO A 419 -12.15 3.22 -25.39
N ILE A 420 -13.18 3.94 -24.95
CA ILE A 420 -13.54 5.27 -25.47
C ILE A 420 -12.46 6.29 -25.08
N ILE A 421 -12.03 6.27 -23.83
CA ILE A 421 -11.06 7.25 -23.29
C ILE A 421 -9.60 6.76 -23.36
N ASN A 422 -9.37 5.50 -23.70
CA ASN A 422 -8.04 4.87 -23.66
C ASN A 422 -7.01 5.64 -24.51
N GLY A 423 -5.84 5.89 -23.89
CA GLY A 423 -4.73 6.64 -24.50
C GLY A 423 -4.83 8.16 -24.40
N THR A 424 -6.01 8.72 -24.10
CA THR A 424 -6.24 10.17 -24.06
C THR A 424 -6.76 10.64 -22.69
N GLY A 425 -7.70 9.89 -22.11
CA GLY A 425 -8.31 10.20 -20.83
C GLY A 425 -8.01 9.15 -19.77
N ASN A 426 -8.36 9.49 -18.53
CA ASN A 426 -8.37 8.59 -17.39
C ASN A 426 -9.68 8.72 -16.65
N TYR A 427 -10.05 7.69 -15.93
CA TYR A 427 -11.08 7.78 -14.91
C TYR A 427 -10.50 7.38 -13.54
N TYR A 428 -11.13 7.86 -12.50
CA TYR A 428 -10.84 7.45 -11.14
C TYR A 428 -12.12 7.46 -10.31
N ILE A 429 -12.17 6.57 -9.35
CA ILE A 429 -13.25 6.52 -8.38
C ILE A 429 -12.82 7.34 -7.20
N GLU A 430 -13.60 8.34 -6.83
CA GLU A 430 -13.29 9.14 -5.67
C GLU A 430 -13.81 8.47 -4.41
N ALA A 431 -12.89 8.06 -3.55
CA ALA A 431 -13.24 7.30 -2.35
C ALA A 431 -13.98 8.15 -1.31
N GLN A 432 -13.62 9.43 -1.15
CA GLN A 432 -14.33 10.37 -0.25
C GLN A 432 -13.86 11.81 -0.47
N THR A 433 -14.79 12.77 -0.50
CA THR A 433 -14.47 14.16 -0.18
C THR A 433 -14.35 14.32 1.35
N ARG A 434 -13.77 15.45 1.84
CA ARG A 434 -13.65 15.78 3.27
C ARG A 434 -14.94 15.63 4.08
N ASP A 435 -16.10 15.68 3.43
CA ASP A 435 -17.45 15.58 4.04
C ASP A 435 -18.07 14.17 3.96
N ALA A 436 -17.27 13.11 3.75
CA ALA A 436 -17.73 11.71 3.64
C ALA A 436 -18.74 11.44 2.49
N ARG A 437 -18.79 12.30 1.48
CA ARG A 437 -19.66 12.15 0.29
C ARG A 437 -18.85 11.49 -0.83
N ARG A 438 -19.44 10.57 -1.56
CA ARG A 438 -18.79 9.81 -2.64
C ARG A 438 -19.32 10.27 -3.98
N THR A 439 -18.42 10.64 -4.89
CA THR A 439 -18.65 10.63 -6.32
C THR A 439 -18.24 9.27 -6.86
N ASP A 440 -19.05 8.64 -7.69
CA ASP A 440 -18.74 7.30 -8.13
C ASP A 440 -17.61 7.24 -9.15
N VAL A 441 -17.61 8.13 -10.13
CA VAL A 441 -16.57 8.16 -11.18
C VAL A 441 -16.27 9.59 -11.60
N ILE A 442 -15.02 9.95 -11.65
CA ILE A 442 -14.55 11.17 -12.31
C ILE A 442 -13.76 10.76 -13.55
N VAL A 443 -14.14 11.31 -14.70
CA VAL A 443 -13.42 11.12 -15.95
C VAL A 443 -12.66 12.40 -16.27
N ASP A 444 -11.37 12.28 -16.52
CA ASP A 444 -10.51 13.36 -17.01
C ASP A 444 -10.15 13.07 -18.48
N TYR A 445 -10.56 13.93 -19.38
CA TYR A 445 -10.29 13.79 -20.81
C TYR A 445 -9.74 15.10 -21.37
N LEU A 446 -8.47 15.13 -21.73
CA LEU A 446 -7.75 16.31 -22.24
C LEU A 446 -7.90 17.57 -21.34
N GLY A 447 -7.96 17.36 -20.01
CA GLY A 447 -8.13 18.44 -19.05
C GLY A 447 -9.58 18.89 -18.81
N GLU A 448 -10.55 18.29 -19.48
CA GLU A 448 -11.97 18.42 -19.17
C GLU A 448 -12.38 17.31 -18.21
N GLN A 449 -13.08 17.68 -17.13
CA GLN A 449 -13.54 16.74 -16.11
C GLN A 449 -15.03 16.48 -16.22
N PHE A 450 -15.42 15.20 -16.08
CA PHE A 450 -16.82 14.76 -16.06
C PHE A 450 -17.07 14.05 -14.73
N ILE A 451 -17.98 14.61 -13.94
CA ILE A 451 -18.39 14.02 -12.66
C ILE A 451 -19.62 13.16 -12.92
N ILE A 452 -19.52 11.87 -12.58
CA ILE A 452 -20.53 10.86 -12.84
C ILE A 452 -20.91 10.20 -11.52
N GLU A 453 -22.18 10.24 -11.17
CA GLU A 453 -22.78 9.51 -10.05
C GLU A 453 -23.50 8.28 -10.61
N LEU A 454 -23.28 7.12 -10.00
CA LEU A 454 -23.91 5.85 -10.39
C LEU A 454 -24.86 5.41 -9.27
N LYS A 455 -26.13 5.20 -9.58
CA LYS A 455 -27.15 4.85 -8.59
C LYS A 455 -28.05 3.71 -9.02
N ILE A 456 -28.54 2.98 -8.03
CA ILE A 456 -29.66 2.07 -8.18
C ILE A 456 -30.92 2.81 -7.80
N TRP A 457 -31.92 2.72 -8.64
CA TRP A 457 -33.19 3.36 -8.43
C TRP A 457 -34.00 2.67 -7.33
N HIS A 458 -34.26 3.38 -6.23
CA HIS A 458 -35.11 2.93 -5.12
C HIS A 458 -36.37 3.80 -4.92
N GLY A 459 -36.78 4.56 -5.94
CA GLY A 459 -37.94 5.46 -5.89
C GLY A 459 -37.58 6.93 -6.16
N ASN A 460 -38.61 7.75 -6.43
CA ASN A 460 -38.45 9.16 -6.83
C ASN A 460 -37.72 9.99 -5.78
N GLU A 461 -38.08 9.86 -4.49
CA GLU A 461 -37.44 10.62 -3.41
C GLU A 461 -35.95 10.29 -3.28
N TYR A 462 -35.56 9.04 -3.54
CA TYR A 462 -34.16 8.62 -3.51
C TYR A 462 -33.36 9.21 -4.67
N ASN A 463 -33.98 9.28 -5.85
CA ASN A 463 -33.38 9.87 -7.04
C ASN A 463 -33.19 11.39 -6.89
N GLU A 464 -34.19 12.11 -6.40
CA GLU A 464 -34.11 13.54 -6.11
C GLU A 464 -33.01 13.88 -5.09
N ARG A 465 -32.78 13.00 -4.09
CA ARG A 465 -31.64 13.15 -3.17
C ARG A 465 -30.31 13.00 -3.91
N GLY A 466 -30.23 12.08 -4.88
CA GLY A 466 -29.05 11.88 -5.71
C GLY A 466 -28.73 13.08 -6.59
N GLU A 467 -29.74 13.63 -7.19
CA GLU A 467 -29.61 14.84 -8.02
C GLU A 467 -29.12 16.04 -7.18
N LYS A 468 -29.68 16.26 -5.99
CA LYS A 468 -29.21 17.29 -5.04
C LYS A 468 -27.78 17.06 -4.59
N GLN A 469 -27.45 15.83 -4.26
CA GLN A 469 -26.10 15.44 -3.86
C GLN A 469 -25.09 15.72 -4.96
N LEU A 470 -25.38 15.34 -6.20
CA LEU A 470 -24.54 15.63 -7.35
C LEU A 470 -24.40 17.15 -7.58
N ALA A 471 -25.49 17.93 -7.41
CA ALA A 471 -25.45 19.39 -7.52
C ALA A 471 -24.48 20.01 -6.48
N GLU A 472 -24.48 19.54 -5.23
CA GLU A 472 -23.55 19.98 -4.18
C GLU A 472 -22.10 19.62 -4.54
N TYR A 473 -21.86 18.47 -5.14
CA TYR A 473 -20.54 18.08 -5.66
C TYR A 473 -20.04 19.01 -6.76
N LEU A 474 -20.94 19.36 -7.69
CA LEU A 474 -20.59 20.28 -8.77
C LEU A 474 -20.19 21.67 -8.23
N ASP A 475 -20.76 22.10 -7.10
CA ASP A 475 -20.34 23.33 -6.43
C ASP A 475 -18.92 23.22 -5.88
N TYR A 476 -18.58 22.08 -5.25
CA TYR A 476 -17.24 21.83 -4.72
C TYR A 476 -16.15 21.84 -5.81
N TYR A 477 -16.47 21.27 -6.99
CA TYR A 477 -15.56 21.24 -8.14
C TYR A 477 -15.65 22.48 -9.04
N HIS A 478 -16.48 23.49 -8.68
CA HIS A 478 -16.74 24.68 -9.48
C HIS A 478 -17.25 24.37 -10.91
N MET A 479 -18.04 23.29 -11.03
CA MET A 479 -18.59 22.83 -12.29
C MET A 479 -20.10 23.11 -12.38
N ASN A 480 -20.59 23.31 -13.60
CA ASN A 480 -22.01 23.57 -13.86
C ASN A 480 -22.73 22.36 -14.49
N LYS A 481 -22.02 21.32 -14.88
CA LYS A 481 -22.58 20.12 -15.52
C LYS A 481 -22.11 18.86 -14.88
N GLY A 482 -23.03 17.95 -14.55
CA GLY A 482 -22.77 16.63 -13.99
C GLY A 482 -23.58 15.54 -14.68
N TYR A 483 -23.30 14.30 -14.35
CA TYR A 483 -23.88 13.13 -15.00
C TYR A 483 -24.37 12.14 -13.94
N LEU A 484 -25.60 11.63 -14.14
CA LEU A 484 -26.21 10.64 -13.24
C LEU A 484 -26.60 9.41 -14.05
N LEU A 485 -26.07 8.25 -13.71
CA LEU A 485 -26.45 6.97 -14.32
C LEU A 485 -27.27 6.16 -13.31
N SER A 486 -28.56 5.99 -13.60
CA SER A 486 -29.52 5.32 -12.74
C SER A 486 -29.91 3.95 -13.31
N PHE A 487 -29.67 2.87 -12.55
CA PHE A 487 -30.13 1.53 -12.87
C PHE A 487 -31.52 1.30 -12.26
N ASN A 488 -32.57 1.25 -13.09
CA ASN A 488 -33.97 1.15 -12.66
C ASN A 488 -34.58 -0.20 -13.01
N PHE A 489 -35.07 -0.90 -12.00
CA PHE A 489 -35.66 -2.27 -12.12
C PHE A 489 -37.18 -2.29 -12.14
N ASN A 490 -37.84 -1.16 -12.08
CA ASN A 490 -39.29 -1.10 -12.15
C ASN A 490 -39.80 -1.53 -13.52
N GLN A 491 -40.90 -2.26 -13.55
CA GLN A 491 -41.53 -2.71 -14.81
C GLN A 491 -42.03 -1.52 -15.68
N LYS A 492 -42.35 -0.39 -15.08
CA LYS A 492 -42.80 0.84 -15.76
C LYS A 492 -41.69 1.92 -15.63
N LYS A 493 -40.51 1.64 -16.17
CA LYS A 493 -39.41 2.63 -16.21
C LYS A 493 -39.38 3.35 -17.56
N GLU A 494 -39.00 4.63 -17.52
CA GLU A 494 -38.67 5.37 -18.73
C GLU A 494 -37.17 5.25 -18.97
N ILE A 495 -36.79 4.41 -19.94
CA ILE A 495 -35.39 4.22 -20.33
C ILE A 495 -34.98 5.37 -21.25
N GLY A 496 -33.81 5.95 -21.03
CA GLY A 496 -33.29 7.00 -21.89
C GLY A 496 -32.42 8.02 -21.18
N VAL A 497 -32.12 9.12 -21.85
CA VAL A 497 -31.29 10.21 -21.33
C VAL A 497 -32.09 11.51 -21.35
N LYS A 498 -32.10 12.20 -20.22
CA LYS A 498 -32.76 13.52 -20.07
C LYS A 498 -31.85 14.52 -19.38
N GLU A 499 -32.13 15.81 -19.52
CA GLU A 499 -31.45 16.87 -18.79
C GLU A 499 -32.35 17.42 -17.69
N ILE A 500 -31.80 17.56 -16.50
CA ILE A 500 -32.47 18.08 -15.30
C ILE A 500 -31.71 19.33 -14.88
N PHE A 501 -32.48 20.39 -14.53
CA PHE A 501 -31.90 21.65 -14.10
C PHE A 501 -32.17 21.88 -12.63
N ILE A 502 -31.08 22.08 -11.84
CA ILE A 502 -31.14 22.41 -10.43
C ILE A 502 -30.36 23.71 -10.20
N GLY A 503 -31.10 24.81 -10.01
CA GLY A 503 -30.51 26.14 -9.95
C GLY A 503 -29.75 26.47 -11.24
N ASN A 504 -28.46 26.73 -11.14
CA ASN A 504 -27.55 26.99 -12.26
C ASN A 504 -26.83 25.74 -12.78
N LYS A 505 -27.16 24.54 -12.26
CA LYS A 505 -26.54 23.29 -12.64
C LYS A 505 -27.36 22.50 -13.62
N THR A 506 -26.70 21.81 -14.54
CA THR A 506 -27.31 20.87 -15.48
C THR A 506 -26.86 19.46 -15.15
N ILE A 507 -27.78 18.56 -14.88
CA ILE A 507 -27.54 17.14 -14.67
C ILE A 507 -28.06 16.38 -15.88
N VAL A 508 -27.17 15.61 -16.53
CA VAL A 508 -27.54 14.67 -17.59
C VAL A 508 -27.82 13.34 -16.91
N GLU A 509 -29.10 12.97 -16.80
CA GLU A 509 -29.51 11.68 -16.22
C GLU A 509 -29.73 10.65 -17.32
N ALA A 510 -29.10 9.52 -17.20
CA ALA A 510 -29.33 8.31 -17.97
C ALA A 510 -30.00 7.24 -17.10
N VAL A 511 -31.11 6.68 -17.59
CA VAL A 511 -31.83 5.57 -16.91
C VAL A 511 -31.77 4.33 -17.77
N VAL A 512 -31.33 3.21 -17.16
CA VAL A 512 -31.24 1.87 -17.77
C VAL A 512 -32.11 0.84 -17.05
#